data_31650519eaddd593da7befc6390bf80b
#
_entry.id   31650519eaddd593da7befc6390bf80b
#
_cell.length_a   1.000
_cell.length_b   1.000
_cell.length_c   1.000
_cell.angle_alpha   90.00
_cell.angle_beta   90.00
_cell.angle_gamma   90.00
#
_symmetry.space_group_name_H-M   'P 1'
#
loop_
_entity.id
_entity.type
_entity.pdbx_description
1 polymer ?
#
loop_
_entity_poly.entity_id
_entity_poly.type
_entity_poly.pdbx_seq_one_letter_code
_entity_poly.pdbx_strand_id
1 'polypeptide(L)'
;GGSGRTEKSLTPMQSYMFSVAGCGIRLLLPPYAAVETLLPSFRDFRGAPAEGGEALVALSAVEEGLPPMTEGEILLDVAENDMGVTRLFRLPDDGGYRILLRCSPQGPEHTMLADSRFRRLRAHILWDDPYAGAALSSMLRIAFSQAVLLCDGISLHAAAVVWQHRAFLFMGKSGTGKSTHARQWLQTFAGATLLNDDNPILRLSADGPVVWGSPWSGKTACYHNAVVPLAGIVRLQQAPDNRFVPLADVEALTAILPGCSVIPSDGVLSRALYATLSAVVPAVPVGRLLCRPDADAAQVCASGLSGL
;
A
#
# COMPACT_ATOMS: atom_id res chain seq x y z
N GLY A 1 50.80 -23.50 19.00
CA GLY A 1 50.18 -22.44 18.31
C GLY A 1 48.73 -22.80 18.01
N GLY A 2 47.78 -22.50 18.96
CA GLY A 2 46.38 -22.73 18.76
C GLY A 2 45.77 -21.46 18.14
N SER A 3 45.32 -21.55 16.89
CA SER A 3 44.54 -20.51 16.28
C SER A 3 43.09 -20.66 16.79
N GLY A 4 42.75 -19.90 17.82
CA GLY A 4 41.35 -19.72 18.21
C GLY A 4 40.61 -18.97 17.12
N ARG A 5 39.90 -19.68 16.25
CA ARG A 5 38.80 -19.08 15.50
C ARG A 5 37.70 -18.81 16.54
N THR A 6 37.52 -17.56 16.89
CA THR A 6 36.30 -17.10 17.53
C THR A 6 35.16 -17.38 16.56
N GLU A 7 34.42 -18.45 16.81
CA GLU A 7 33.09 -18.60 16.20
C GLU A 7 32.29 -17.35 16.58
N LYS A 8 32.07 -16.48 15.61
CA LYS A 8 31.06 -15.43 15.77
C LYS A 8 29.74 -16.17 15.99
N SER A 9 29.26 -16.14 17.22
CA SER A 9 27.93 -16.61 17.58
C SER A 9 26.94 -15.87 16.66
N LEU A 10 26.38 -16.58 15.68
CA LEU A 10 25.30 -16.08 14.84
C LEU A 10 24.09 -15.86 15.75
N THR A 11 23.79 -14.60 16.08
CA THR A 11 22.61 -14.25 16.84
C THR A 11 21.38 -14.71 16.08
N PRO A 12 20.51 -15.59 16.65
CA PRO A 12 19.41 -16.15 15.90
C PRO A 12 18.41 -15.05 15.52
N MET A 13 18.01 -15.03 14.24
CA MET A 13 16.96 -14.14 13.75
C MET A 13 15.61 -14.58 14.29
N GLN A 14 14.75 -13.60 14.58
CA GLN A 14 13.37 -13.84 15.02
C GLN A 14 12.41 -13.69 13.86
N SER A 15 11.43 -14.58 13.77
CA SER A 15 10.42 -14.60 12.73
C SER A 15 9.10 -14.04 13.26
N TYR A 16 8.51 -13.16 12.45
CA TYR A 16 7.21 -12.55 12.72
C TYR A 16 6.30 -12.77 11.51
N MET A 17 5.01 -12.95 11.76
CA MET A 17 4.01 -13.12 10.70
C MET A 17 2.90 -12.09 10.89
N PHE A 18 2.52 -11.46 9.77
CA PHE A 18 1.37 -10.55 9.70
C PHE A 18 0.45 -10.98 8.58
N SER A 19 -0.83 -10.66 8.72
CA SER A 19 -1.84 -10.84 7.68
C SER A 19 -2.36 -9.47 7.25
N VAL A 20 -2.11 -9.10 6.02
CA VAL A 20 -2.57 -7.85 5.41
C VAL A 20 -3.41 -8.19 4.19
N ALA A 21 -4.64 -7.70 4.15
CA ALA A 21 -5.60 -8.00 3.09
C ALA A 21 -5.75 -9.52 2.82
N GLY A 22 -5.67 -10.32 3.86
CA GLY A 22 -5.72 -11.77 3.75
C GLY A 22 -4.44 -12.43 3.26
N CYS A 23 -3.36 -11.67 3.05
CA CYS A 23 -2.07 -12.16 2.56
C CYS A 23 -1.01 -12.11 3.66
N GLY A 24 -0.16 -13.14 3.73
CA GLY A 24 0.89 -13.22 4.73
C GLY A 24 2.09 -12.34 4.41
N ILE A 25 2.61 -11.66 5.43
CA ILE A 25 3.91 -11.00 5.41
C ILE A 25 4.76 -11.64 6.49
N ARG A 26 5.91 -12.19 6.10
CA ARG A 26 6.88 -12.76 7.04
C ARG A 26 8.07 -11.82 7.17
N LEU A 27 8.49 -11.57 8.41
CA LEU A 27 9.71 -10.83 8.73
C LEU A 27 10.69 -11.71 9.47
N LEU A 28 11.96 -11.64 9.07
CA LEU A 28 13.10 -12.15 9.83
C LEU A 28 13.94 -10.97 10.26
N LEU A 29 13.97 -10.70 11.56
CA LEU A 29 14.65 -9.55 12.15
C LEU A 29 15.65 -10.00 13.20
N PRO A 30 16.73 -9.23 13.44
CA PRO A 30 17.62 -9.48 14.56
C PRO A 30 16.88 -9.32 15.89
N PRO A 31 17.28 -10.02 16.96
CA PRO A 31 16.54 -10.03 18.22
C PRO A 31 16.49 -8.67 18.94
N TYR A 32 17.44 -7.77 18.64
CA TYR A 32 17.43 -6.41 19.17
C TYR A 32 16.47 -5.46 18.41
N ALA A 33 15.91 -5.88 17.28
CA ALA A 33 14.91 -5.11 16.54
C ALA A 33 13.52 -5.41 17.10
N ALA A 34 13.03 -4.53 17.98
CA ALA A 34 11.74 -4.70 18.64
C ALA A 34 10.58 -4.36 17.67
N VAL A 35 9.90 -5.37 17.15
CA VAL A 35 8.87 -5.22 16.11
C VAL A 35 7.72 -4.32 16.57
N GLU A 36 7.32 -4.38 17.82
CA GLU A 36 6.24 -3.57 18.38
C GLU A 36 6.58 -2.08 18.36
N THR A 37 7.87 -1.73 18.55
CA THR A 37 8.34 -0.35 18.49
C THR A 37 8.57 0.11 17.05
N LEU A 38 9.08 -0.78 16.19
CA LEU A 38 9.40 -0.47 14.80
C LEU A 38 8.14 -0.33 13.94
N LEU A 39 7.15 -1.18 14.18
CA LEU A 39 5.94 -1.30 13.38
C LEU A 39 4.67 -1.20 14.26
N PRO A 40 4.44 -0.08 14.94
CA PRO A 40 3.27 0.05 15.83
C PRO A 40 1.94 -0.05 15.08
N SER A 41 1.89 0.38 13.82
CA SER A 41 0.68 0.30 12.99
C SER A 41 0.33 -1.12 12.54
N PHE A 42 1.24 -2.07 12.69
CA PHE A 42 1.03 -3.47 12.32
C PHE A 42 0.42 -4.31 13.45
N ARG A 43 0.18 -3.73 14.60
CA ARG A 43 -0.27 -4.44 15.80
C ARG A 43 -1.51 -5.31 15.55
N ASP A 44 -2.54 -4.75 14.93
CA ASP A 44 -3.81 -5.43 14.67
C ASP A 44 -3.75 -6.38 13.45
N PHE A 45 -2.60 -6.41 12.78
CA PHE A 45 -2.34 -7.31 11.64
C PHE A 45 -1.50 -8.52 12.01
N ARG A 46 -1.12 -8.68 13.29
CA ARG A 46 -0.28 -9.76 13.78
C ARG A 46 -0.96 -11.11 13.66
N GLY A 47 -0.22 -12.11 13.15
CA GLY A 47 -0.68 -13.48 13.02
C GLY A 47 -0.67 -13.97 11.58
N ALA A 48 -0.87 -15.28 11.41
CA ALA A 48 -0.93 -15.90 10.09
C ALA A 48 -2.29 -15.63 9.42
N PRO A 49 -2.35 -15.61 8.07
CA PRO A 49 -3.61 -15.55 7.35
C PRO A 49 -4.54 -16.70 7.74
N ALA A 50 -5.85 -16.43 7.80
CA ALA A 50 -6.86 -17.41 8.18
C ALA A 50 -6.88 -18.64 7.27
N GLU A 51 -6.60 -18.48 5.97
CA GLU A 51 -6.58 -19.55 4.99
C GLU A 51 -5.24 -20.30 4.94
N GLY A 52 -4.25 -19.88 5.72
CA GLY A 52 -2.91 -20.46 5.72
C GLY A 52 -2.12 -20.17 4.43
N GLY A 53 -1.17 -21.05 4.11
CA GLY A 53 -0.34 -20.94 2.93
C GLY A 53 0.97 -20.19 3.15
N GLU A 54 1.76 -20.06 2.08
CA GLU A 54 3.01 -19.31 2.10
C GLU A 54 2.77 -17.81 2.25
N ALA A 55 3.72 -17.12 2.88
CA ALA A 55 3.70 -15.65 2.89
C ALA A 55 3.80 -15.11 1.47
N LEU A 56 2.97 -14.12 1.16
CA LEU A 56 3.06 -13.40 -0.11
C LEU A 56 4.37 -12.63 -0.20
N VAL A 57 4.76 -11.98 0.91
CA VAL A 57 5.99 -11.21 1.02
C VAL A 57 6.80 -11.73 2.18
N ALA A 58 8.07 -12.03 1.95
CA ALA A 58 9.02 -12.44 2.98
C ALA A 58 10.24 -11.53 2.95
N LEU A 59 10.46 -10.77 4.02
CA LEU A 59 11.59 -9.87 4.18
C LEU A 59 12.54 -10.43 5.22
N SER A 60 13.82 -10.54 4.84
CA SER A 60 14.91 -10.88 5.75
C SER A 60 15.84 -9.69 5.91
N ALA A 61 15.99 -9.20 7.13
CA ALA A 61 17.01 -8.23 7.45
C ALA A 61 18.38 -8.88 7.37
N VAL A 62 19.34 -8.19 6.77
CA VAL A 62 20.74 -8.61 6.68
C VAL A 62 21.62 -7.67 7.48
N GLU A 63 22.57 -8.22 8.24
CA GLU A 63 23.50 -7.42 9.06
C GLU A 63 24.65 -6.86 8.22
N GLU A 64 25.07 -7.60 7.22
CA GLU A 64 26.08 -7.17 6.26
C GLU A 64 25.42 -6.39 5.12
N GLY A 65 26.19 -5.48 4.52
CA GLY A 65 25.69 -4.72 3.37
C GLY A 65 25.31 -5.63 2.20
N LEU A 66 24.30 -5.22 1.46
CA LEU A 66 23.90 -5.88 0.23
C LEU A 66 24.91 -5.61 -0.88
N PRO A 67 24.92 -6.41 -1.96
CA PRO A 67 25.79 -6.16 -3.09
C PRO A 67 25.70 -4.71 -3.58
N PRO A 68 26.83 -4.05 -3.89
CA PRO A 68 26.82 -2.65 -4.33
C PRO A 68 26.13 -2.49 -5.68
N MET A 69 25.71 -1.27 -5.97
CA MET A 69 25.11 -0.93 -7.25
C MET A 69 26.08 -1.19 -8.40
N THR A 70 25.55 -1.60 -9.53
CA THR A 70 26.26 -1.81 -10.78
C THR A 70 25.78 -0.84 -11.86
N GLU A 71 26.59 -0.68 -12.92
CA GLU A 71 26.24 0.20 -14.05
C GLU A 71 25.03 -0.28 -14.85
N GLY A 72 24.67 -1.56 -14.74
CA GLY A 72 23.51 -2.14 -15.44
C GLY A 72 22.17 -1.85 -14.75
N GLU A 73 22.15 -1.22 -13.57
CA GLU A 73 20.94 -0.88 -12.85
C GLU A 73 20.32 0.41 -13.42
N ILE A 74 19.02 0.37 -13.66
CA ILE A 74 18.30 1.46 -14.31
C ILE A 74 17.39 2.16 -13.29
N LEU A 75 17.59 3.46 -13.08
CA LEU A 75 16.72 4.28 -12.24
C LEU A 75 15.34 4.39 -12.90
N LEU A 76 14.31 3.94 -12.20
CA LEU A 76 12.92 3.98 -12.66
C LEU A 76 12.12 5.13 -12.07
N ASP A 77 12.36 5.46 -10.81
CA ASP A 77 11.59 6.46 -10.09
C ASP A 77 12.36 7.06 -8.93
N VAL A 78 12.06 8.32 -8.64
CA VAL A 78 12.49 9.03 -7.44
C VAL A 78 11.25 9.67 -6.81
N ALA A 79 10.90 9.23 -5.60
CA ALA A 79 9.80 9.81 -4.85
C ALA A 79 10.34 10.59 -3.65
N GLU A 80 9.98 11.85 -3.54
CA GLU A 80 10.34 12.72 -2.44
C GLU A 80 9.08 13.25 -1.77
N ASN A 81 9.00 13.09 -0.46
CA ASN A 81 7.88 13.56 0.36
C ASN A 81 8.37 13.86 1.79
N ASP A 82 7.45 14.18 2.70
CA ASP A 82 7.77 14.47 4.10
C ASP A 82 8.41 13.27 4.83
N MET A 83 8.27 12.06 4.30
CA MET A 83 8.86 10.83 4.84
C MET A 83 10.28 10.58 4.33
N GLY A 84 10.79 11.40 3.43
CA GLY A 84 12.14 11.28 2.89
C GLY A 84 12.18 11.06 1.37
N VAL A 85 13.26 10.41 0.91
CA VAL A 85 13.51 10.15 -0.51
C VAL A 85 13.62 8.64 -0.75
N THR A 86 12.86 8.15 -1.72
CA THR A 86 12.91 6.76 -2.17
C THR A 86 13.33 6.72 -3.63
N ARG A 87 14.33 5.89 -3.94
CA ARG A 87 14.78 5.65 -5.32
C ARG A 87 14.57 4.20 -5.67
N LEU A 88 13.97 3.94 -6.83
CA LEU A 88 13.69 2.61 -7.34
C LEU A 88 14.54 2.33 -8.59
N PHE A 89 15.26 1.23 -8.56
CA PHE A 89 16.09 0.77 -9.68
C PHE A 89 15.64 -0.62 -10.15
N ARG A 90 15.68 -0.85 -11.45
CA ARG A 90 15.60 -2.20 -12.02
C ARG A 90 16.99 -2.81 -12.09
N LEU A 91 17.12 -4.04 -11.61
CA LEU A 91 18.34 -4.82 -11.75
C LEU A 91 18.44 -5.41 -13.16
N PRO A 92 19.68 -5.64 -13.68
CA PRO A 92 19.86 -6.28 -14.98
C PRO A 92 19.37 -7.73 -14.99
N ASP A 93 19.11 -8.28 -16.18
CA ASP A 93 18.80 -9.70 -16.40
C ASP A 93 17.56 -10.21 -15.63
N ASP A 94 16.52 -9.38 -15.53
CA ASP A 94 15.30 -9.67 -14.76
C ASP A 94 15.57 -10.03 -13.29
N GLY A 95 16.67 -9.52 -12.74
CA GLY A 95 17.12 -9.80 -11.37
C GLY A 95 16.28 -9.16 -10.27
N GLY A 96 15.24 -8.42 -10.63
CA GLY A 96 14.36 -7.75 -9.69
C GLY A 96 14.64 -6.26 -9.53
N TYR A 97 14.59 -5.79 -8.29
CA TYR A 97 14.62 -4.36 -7.99
C TYR A 97 15.52 -4.04 -6.81
N ARG A 98 16.08 -2.83 -6.83
CA ARG A 98 16.76 -2.22 -5.70
C ARG A 98 16.00 -0.97 -5.28
N ILE A 99 15.75 -0.85 -3.99
CA ILE A 99 15.13 0.31 -3.40
C ILE A 99 16.14 0.94 -2.42
N LEU A 100 16.40 2.23 -2.61
CA LEU A 100 17.21 3.04 -1.71
C LEU A 100 16.30 4.03 -1.00
N LEU A 101 16.36 4.07 0.32
CA LEU A 101 15.41 4.81 1.13
C LEU A 101 16.13 5.61 2.22
N ARG A 102 15.92 6.92 2.23
CA ARG A 102 16.45 7.85 3.21
C ARG A 102 15.27 8.58 3.84
N CYS A 103 15.11 8.43 5.16
CA CYS A 103 13.94 8.95 5.88
C CYS A 103 14.12 10.37 6.42
N SER A 104 15.34 10.93 6.36
CA SER A 104 15.62 12.31 6.74
C SER A 104 16.80 12.86 5.92
N PRO A 105 16.91 14.20 5.74
CA PRO A 105 17.97 14.78 4.91
C PRO A 105 19.39 14.43 5.36
N GLN A 106 19.58 14.23 6.66
CA GLN A 106 20.88 13.91 7.27
C GLN A 106 20.98 12.45 7.68
N GLY A 107 19.93 11.65 7.44
CA GLY A 107 19.88 10.26 7.83
C GLY A 107 20.62 9.33 6.88
N PRO A 108 20.86 8.10 7.32
CA PRO A 108 21.50 7.09 6.50
C PRO A 108 20.55 6.59 5.41
N GLU A 109 21.13 5.96 4.39
CA GLU A 109 20.40 5.31 3.33
C GLU A 109 20.24 3.82 3.66
N HIS A 110 18.98 3.38 3.70
CA HIS A 110 18.62 1.98 3.84
C HIS A 110 18.43 1.37 2.45
N THR A 111 18.71 0.07 2.31
CA THR A 111 18.66 -0.63 1.02
C THR A 111 17.81 -1.87 1.11
N MET A 112 16.98 -2.11 0.10
CA MET A 112 16.26 -3.35 -0.08
C MET A 112 16.51 -3.90 -1.48
N LEU A 113 16.75 -5.20 -1.58
CA LEU A 113 16.71 -5.94 -2.84
C LEU A 113 15.47 -6.83 -2.87
N ALA A 114 14.74 -6.77 -3.96
CA ALA A 114 13.53 -7.55 -4.19
C ALA A 114 13.67 -8.39 -5.45
N ASP A 115 13.09 -9.58 -5.45
CA ASP A 115 12.91 -10.32 -6.70
C ASP A 115 11.91 -9.61 -7.62
N SER A 116 11.78 -10.07 -8.85
CA SER A 116 10.95 -9.42 -9.87
C SER A 116 9.45 -9.34 -9.52
N ARG A 117 8.99 -10.12 -8.54
CA ARG A 117 7.60 -10.17 -8.08
C ARG A 117 7.41 -9.65 -6.66
N PHE A 118 8.46 -9.08 -6.06
CA PHE A 118 8.46 -8.52 -4.70
C PHE A 118 8.03 -9.51 -3.62
N ARG A 119 8.28 -10.79 -3.83
CA ARG A 119 7.91 -11.83 -2.86
C ARG A 119 9.01 -12.12 -1.84
N ARG A 120 10.28 -12.02 -2.27
CA ARG A 120 11.44 -12.27 -1.42
C ARG A 120 12.30 -11.03 -1.38
N LEU A 121 12.51 -10.50 -0.19
CA LEU A 121 13.18 -9.25 0.05
C LEU A 121 14.36 -9.47 0.98
N ARG A 122 15.48 -8.81 0.68
CA ARG A 122 16.61 -8.67 1.60
C ARG A 122 16.78 -7.20 1.91
N ALA A 123 16.82 -6.83 3.18
CA ALA A 123 16.87 -5.43 3.60
C ALA A 123 18.08 -5.21 4.50
N HIS A 124 18.88 -4.21 4.16
CA HIS A 124 19.93 -3.67 5.01
C HIS A 124 19.41 -2.40 5.65
N ILE A 125 19.03 -2.50 6.91
CA ILE A 125 18.48 -1.41 7.69
C ILE A 125 19.50 -1.00 8.74
N LEU A 126 19.77 0.28 8.83
CA LEU A 126 20.67 0.85 9.84
C LEU A 126 19.84 1.16 11.09
N TRP A 127 19.88 0.25 12.05
CA TRP A 127 19.00 0.25 13.22
C TRP A 127 19.21 1.40 14.17
N ASP A 128 20.38 2.08 14.08
CA ASP A 128 20.68 3.29 14.85
C ASP A 128 19.95 4.53 14.36
N ASP A 129 19.37 4.47 13.15
CA ASP A 129 18.52 5.52 12.63
C ASP A 129 17.22 5.58 13.45
N PRO A 130 16.83 6.74 14.01
CA PRO A 130 15.55 6.90 14.70
C PRO A 130 14.35 6.57 13.83
N TYR A 131 14.52 6.65 12.49
CA TYR A 131 13.48 6.35 11.49
C TYR A 131 13.59 4.94 10.92
N ALA A 132 14.33 4.02 11.56
CA ALA A 132 14.45 2.63 11.06
C ALA A 132 13.10 1.94 10.93
N GLY A 133 12.18 2.17 11.85
CA GLY A 133 10.81 1.63 11.77
C GLY A 133 10.04 2.17 10.56
N ALA A 134 10.14 3.46 10.30
CA ALA A 134 9.53 4.08 9.13
C ALA A 134 10.13 3.52 7.83
N ALA A 135 11.44 3.29 7.80
CA ALA A 135 12.11 2.67 6.66
C ALA A 135 11.59 1.25 6.41
N LEU A 136 11.50 0.43 7.44
CA LEU A 136 10.97 -0.94 7.34
C LEU A 136 9.52 -0.94 6.87
N SER A 137 8.68 -0.09 7.45
CA SER A 137 7.28 0.05 7.05
C SER A 137 7.12 0.45 5.57
N SER A 138 7.92 1.40 5.11
CA SER A 138 7.91 1.84 3.71
C SER A 138 8.38 0.74 2.75
N MET A 139 9.40 -0.01 3.11
CA MET A 139 9.87 -1.16 2.33
C MET A 139 8.76 -2.20 2.17
N LEU A 140 8.07 -2.53 3.26
CA LEU A 140 6.97 -3.48 3.24
C LEU A 140 5.78 -2.97 2.41
N ARG A 141 5.46 -1.69 2.50
CA ARG A 141 4.40 -1.07 1.70
C ARG A 141 4.71 -1.16 0.21
N ILE A 142 5.91 -0.78 -0.19
CA ILE A 142 6.35 -0.83 -1.59
C ILE A 142 6.26 -2.27 -2.11
N ALA A 143 6.84 -3.22 -1.39
CA ALA A 143 6.84 -4.62 -1.81
C ALA A 143 5.43 -5.22 -1.86
N PHE A 144 4.63 -5.00 -0.83
CA PHE A 144 3.27 -5.51 -0.78
C PHE A 144 2.40 -4.96 -1.91
N SER A 145 2.53 -3.67 -2.22
CA SER A 145 1.76 -3.03 -3.29
C SER A 145 2.02 -3.64 -4.67
N GLN A 146 3.23 -4.17 -4.90
CA GLN A 146 3.56 -4.84 -6.14
C GLN A 146 3.21 -6.33 -6.11
N ALA A 147 3.51 -7.01 -5.02
CA ALA A 147 3.24 -8.44 -4.88
C ALA A 147 1.74 -8.76 -4.93
N VAL A 148 0.91 -7.92 -4.33
CA VAL A 148 -0.55 -8.15 -4.28
C VAL A 148 -1.22 -8.07 -5.66
N LEU A 149 -0.58 -7.40 -6.63
CA LEU A 149 -1.10 -7.33 -8.01
C LEU A 149 -1.27 -8.72 -8.62
N LEU A 150 -0.40 -9.66 -8.27
CA LEU A 150 -0.44 -11.03 -8.75
C LEU A 150 -1.44 -11.92 -7.97
N CYS A 151 -2.10 -11.36 -6.97
CA CYS A 151 -3.11 -12.01 -6.14
C CYS A 151 -4.48 -11.33 -6.26
N ASP A 152 -4.81 -10.82 -7.42
CA ASP A 152 -6.08 -10.12 -7.70
C ASP A 152 -6.32 -8.95 -6.74
N GLY A 153 -5.27 -8.25 -6.37
CA GLY A 153 -5.32 -7.13 -5.44
C GLY A 153 -4.65 -5.88 -5.99
N ILE A 154 -5.08 -4.73 -5.48
CA ILE A 154 -4.55 -3.43 -5.85
C ILE A 154 -4.42 -2.58 -4.59
N SER A 155 -3.23 -2.07 -4.35
CA SER A 155 -2.98 -1.04 -3.35
C SER A 155 -3.34 0.31 -3.95
N LEU A 156 -4.30 1.01 -3.32
CA LEU A 156 -4.83 2.26 -3.85
C LEU A 156 -4.38 3.45 -3.02
N HIS A 157 -4.13 4.56 -3.69
CA HIS A 157 -4.03 5.87 -3.05
C HIS A 157 -5.43 6.46 -2.98
N ALA A 158 -6.13 6.21 -1.87
CA ALA A 158 -7.53 6.55 -1.68
C ALA A 158 -7.87 6.70 -0.20
N ALA A 159 -8.96 7.40 0.09
CA ALA A 159 -9.64 7.31 1.37
C ALA A 159 -10.79 6.32 1.25
N ALA A 160 -10.96 5.46 2.24
CA ALA A 160 -12.00 4.44 2.28
C ALA A 160 -12.94 4.68 3.46
N VAL A 161 -14.22 4.87 3.17
CA VAL A 161 -15.29 5.05 4.16
C VAL A 161 -16.22 3.85 4.11
N VAL A 162 -16.68 3.40 5.28
CA VAL A 162 -17.69 2.34 5.41
C VAL A 162 -18.99 2.97 5.87
N TRP A 163 -20.04 2.70 5.13
CA TRP A 163 -21.40 3.11 5.48
C TRP A 163 -22.38 2.01 5.05
N GLN A 164 -23.28 1.64 5.95
CA GLN A 164 -24.23 0.54 5.72
C GLN A 164 -23.53 -0.77 5.32
N HIS A 165 -22.43 -1.08 6.00
CA HIS A 165 -21.61 -2.29 5.79
C HIS A 165 -20.98 -2.41 4.40
N ARG A 166 -20.83 -1.31 3.68
CA ARG A 166 -20.20 -1.26 2.36
C ARG A 166 -19.15 -0.16 2.31
N ALA A 167 -18.14 -0.36 1.46
CA ALA A 167 -17.02 0.57 1.34
C ALA A 167 -17.18 1.47 0.12
N PHE A 168 -16.79 2.73 0.31
CA PHE A 168 -16.72 3.76 -0.73
C PHE A 168 -15.30 4.29 -0.79
N LEU A 169 -14.71 4.33 -1.99
CA LEU A 169 -13.35 4.77 -2.21
C LEU A 169 -13.34 6.16 -2.85
N PHE A 170 -12.58 7.07 -2.27
CA PHE A 170 -12.40 8.43 -2.77
C PHE A 170 -10.97 8.63 -3.22
N MET A 171 -10.80 8.94 -4.49
CA MET A 171 -9.52 9.10 -5.17
C MET A 171 -9.35 10.50 -5.71
N GLY A 172 -8.14 10.88 -6.01
CA GLY A 172 -7.80 12.19 -6.59
C GLY A 172 -6.34 12.52 -6.39
N LYS A 173 -5.87 13.57 -7.02
CA LYS A 173 -4.51 14.08 -6.82
C LYS A 173 -4.30 14.46 -5.37
N SER A 174 -3.05 14.42 -4.89
CA SER A 174 -2.68 14.98 -3.59
C SER A 174 -3.22 16.41 -3.45
N GLY A 175 -3.87 16.68 -2.32
CA GLY A 175 -4.44 18.02 -2.05
C GLY A 175 -5.81 18.27 -2.66
N THR A 176 -6.46 17.30 -3.33
CA THR A 176 -7.83 17.47 -3.85
C THR A 176 -8.92 17.33 -2.79
N GLY A 177 -8.55 16.98 -1.56
CA GLY A 177 -9.49 16.87 -0.46
C GLY A 177 -10.09 15.49 -0.25
N LYS A 178 -9.37 14.41 -0.54
CA LYS A 178 -9.82 13.02 -0.26
C LYS A 178 -10.21 12.84 1.21
N SER A 179 -9.32 13.21 2.13
CA SER A 179 -9.57 13.13 3.58
C SER A 179 -10.69 14.06 4.02
N THR A 180 -10.78 15.25 3.43
CA THR A 180 -11.86 16.20 3.70
C THR A 180 -13.20 15.64 3.26
N HIS A 181 -13.30 15.08 2.07
CA HIS A 181 -14.53 14.46 1.57
C HIS A 181 -14.94 13.26 2.42
N ALA A 182 -13.99 12.39 2.78
CA ALA A 182 -14.24 11.29 3.69
C ALA A 182 -14.83 11.78 5.04
N ARG A 183 -14.26 12.85 5.59
CA ARG A 183 -14.75 13.46 6.84
C ARG A 183 -16.17 14.00 6.67
N GLN A 184 -16.52 14.57 5.53
CA GLN A 184 -17.89 15.01 5.24
C GLN A 184 -18.87 13.84 5.27
N TRP A 185 -18.49 12.68 4.75
CA TRP A 185 -19.29 11.45 4.85
C TRP A 185 -19.52 11.04 6.31
N LEU A 186 -18.45 11.07 7.13
CA LEU A 186 -18.54 10.69 8.54
C LEU A 186 -19.49 11.63 9.33
N GLN A 187 -19.51 12.90 8.97
CA GLN A 187 -20.35 13.91 9.61
C GLN A 187 -21.79 13.89 9.10
N THR A 188 -22.00 13.53 7.84
CA THR A 188 -23.30 13.61 7.16
C THR A 188 -24.13 12.34 7.36
N PHE A 189 -23.50 11.16 7.33
CA PHE A 189 -24.19 9.88 7.37
C PHE A 189 -23.97 9.18 8.71
N ALA A 190 -25.06 8.99 9.45
CA ALA A 190 -25.01 8.29 10.73
C ALA A 190 -24.47 6.86 10.58
N GLY A 191 -23.50 6.50 11.41
CA GLY A 191 -22.86 5.18 11.39
C GLY A 191 -21.75 5.02 10.37
N ALA A 192 -21.45 6.05 9.57
CA ALA A 192 -20.30 6.03 8.67
C ALA A 192 -18.98 6.06 9.47
N THR A 193 -18.02 5.23 9.08
CA THR A 193 -16.71 5.12 9.72
C THR A 193 -15.59 5.13 8.68
N LEU A 194 -14.39 5.48 9.12
CA LEU A 194 -13.20 5.44 8.26
C LEU A 194 -12.58 4.04 8.33
N LEU A 195 -12.34 3.41 7.18
CA LEU A 195 -11.62 2.14 7.10
C LEU A 195 -10.11 2.36 6.92
N ASN A 196 -9.74 3.31 6.07
CA ASN A 196 -8.35 3.68 5.82
C ASN A 196 -8.28 5.07 5.16
N ASP A 197 -7.19 5.78 5.39
CA ASP A 197 -7.01 7.16 4.90
C ASP A 197 -5.77 7.32 4.03
N ASP A 198 -5.38 6.36 3.25
CA ASP A 198 -4.28 6.53 2.27
C ASP A 198 -4.01 5.29 1.44
N ASN A 199 -4.13 4.11 2.03
CA ASN A 199 -3.66 2.89 1.38
C ASN A 199 -4.59 1.69 1.62
N PRO A 200 -5.88 1.80 1.30
CA PRO A 200 -6.75 0.63 1.32
C PRO A 200 -6.32 -0.37 0.23
N ILE A 201 -6.60 -1.64 0.44
CA ILE A 201 -6.31 -2.71 -0.50
C ILE A 201 -7.62 -3.22 -1.08
N LEU A 202 -7.75 -3.07 -2.39
CA LEU A 202 -8.87 -3.61 -3.16
C LEU A 202 -8.53 -5.03 -3.60
N ARG A 203 -9.42 -5.98 -3.37
CA ARG A 203 -9.23 -7.35 -3.85
C ARG A 203 -10.51 -7.90 -4.48
N LEU A 204 -10.33 -8.83 -5.42
CA LEU A 204 -11.44 -9.62 -5.95
C LEU A 204 -11.68 -10.82 -5.01
N SER A 205 -12.95 -11.04 -4.67
CA SER A 205 -13.42 -12.23 -3.97
C SER A 205 -14.44 -12.98 -4.83
N ALA A 206 -14.82 -14.16 -4.39
CA ALA A 206 -15.85 -14.95 -5.08
C ALA A 206 -17.19 -14.19 -5.20
N ASP A 207 -17.48 -13.33 -4.24
CA ASP A 207 -18.73 -12.55 -4.17
C ASP A 207 -18.60 -11.12 -4.73
N GLY A 208 -17.49 -10.79 -5.35
CA GLY A 208 -17.21 -9.48 -5.92
C GLY A 208 -16.05 -8.73 -5.28
N PRO A 209 -15.82 -7.48 -5.67
CA PRO A 209 -14.73 -6.68 -5.11
C PRO A 209 -14.94 -6.36 -3.64
N VAL A 210 -13.86 -6.45 -2.86
CA VAL A 210 -13.82 -6.11 -1.44
C VAL A 210 -12.70 -5.13 -1.15
N VAL A 211 -12.85 -4.37 -0.07
CA VAL A 211 -11.85 -3.40 0.39
C VAL A 211 -11.37 -3.80 1.77
N TRP A 212 -10.06 -3.86 1.91
CA TRP A 212 -9.37 -4.12 3.16
C TRP A 212 -8.73 -2.86 3.70
N GLY A 213 -8.76 -2.71 5.03
CA GLY A 213 -7.84 -1.81 5.71
C GLY A 213 -6.42 -2.34 5.67
N SER A 214 -5.47 -1.49 5.98
CA SER A 214 -4.04 -1.82 5.93
C SER A 214 -3.27 -1.17 7.08
N PRO A 215 -2.03 -1.62 7.36
CA PRO A 215 -1.20 -0.97 8.37
C PRO A 215 -0.58 0.37 7.91
N TRP A 216 -0.94 0.85 6.73
CA TRP A 216 -0.47 2.11 6.16
C TRP A 216 -1.62 3.10 6.03
N SER A 217 -1.44 4.30 6.57
CA SER A 217 -2.45 5.35 6.53
C SER A 217 -1.77 6.70 6.37
N GLY A 218 -2.55 7.72 6.01
CA GLY A 218 -2.07 9.08 5.84
C GLY A 218 -2.02 9.85 7.16
N LYS A 219 -2.47 11.11 7.13
CA LYS A 219 -2.47 12.01 8.30
C LYS A 219 -3.35 11.52 9.45
N THR A 220 -4.40 10.77 9.14
CA THR A 220 -5.26 10.13 10.14
C THR A 220 -4.77 8.73 10.40
N ALA A 221 -4.38 8.43 11.64
CA ALA A 221 -4.01 7.09 12.05
C ALA A 221 -5.27 6.20 12.00
N CYS A 222 -5.29 5.27 11.06
CA CYS A 222 -6.43 4.40 10.81
C CYS A 222 -5.93 3.05 10.28
N TYR A 223 -5.79 2.08 11.18
CA TYR A 223 -5.15 0.79 10.91
C TYR A 223 -6.09 -0.35 11.30
N HIS A 224 -7.08 -0.62 10.46
CA HIS A 224 -8.08 -1.66 10.71
C HIS A 224 -7.82 -2.89 9.85
N ASN A 225 -7.64 -4.04 10.48
CA ASN A 225 -7.59 -5.32 9.79
C ASN A 225 -9.03 -5.83 9.58
N ALA A 226 -9.71 -5.22 8.64
CA ALA A 226 -11.11 -5.50 8.35
C ALA A 226 -11.35 -5.49 6.84
N VAL A 227 -12.37 -6.23 6.40
CA VAL A 227 -12.76 -6.35 5.00
C VAL A 227 -14.24 -6.01 4.83
N VAL A 228 -14.56 -5.26 3.78
CA VAL A 228 -15.91 -4.76 3.51
C VAL A 228 -16.17 -4.85 2.00
N PRO A 229 -17.38 -5.27 1.56
CA PRO A 229 -17.73 -5.23 0.14
C PRO A 229 -17.63 -3.82 -0.43
N LEU A 230 -17.11 -3.70 -1.64
CA LEU A 230 -17.01 -2.41 -2.33
C LEU A 230 -18.38 -2.01 -2.90
N ALA A 231 -18.78 -0.76 -2.67
CA ALA A 231 -20.04 -0.20 -3.17
C ALA A 231 -19.87 0.90 -4.21
N GLY A 232 -18.70 1.53 -4.28
CA GLY A 232 -18.46 2.58 -5.26
C GLY A 232 -17.05 3.14 -5.22
N ILE A 233 -16.62 3.67 -6.36
CA ILE A 233 -15.33 4.34 -6.52
C ILE A 233 -15.59 5.73 -7.12
N VAL A 234 -15.05 6.75 -6.49
CA VAL A 234 -15.26 8.14 -6.90
C VAL A 234 -13.92 8.87 -7.02
N ARG A 235 -13.69 9.45 -8.18
CA ARG A 235 -12.59 10.39 -8.37
C ARG A 235 -13.06 11.80 -8.09
N LEU A 236 -12.37 12.47 -7.16
CA LEU A 236 -12.69 13.83 -6.76
C LEU A 236 -11.98 14.85 -7.65
N GLN A 237 -12.67 15.92 -7.96
CA GLN A 237 -12.14 17.09 -8.66
C GLN A 237 -12.72 18.36 -8.05
N GLN A 238 -11.86 19.29 -7.65
CA GLN A 238 -12.31 20.57 -7.11
C GLN A 238 -13.08 21.36 -8.17
N ALA A 239 -14.23 21.92 -7.77
CA ALA A 239 -15.09 22.70 -8.65
C ALA A 239 -15.93 23.69 -7.83
N PRO A 240 -16.50 24.76 -8.49
CA PRO A 240 -17.37 25.72 -7.80
C PRO A 240 -18.70 25.14 -7.32
N ASP A 241 -19.19 24.10 -8.00
CA ASP A 241 -20.48 23.46 -7.71
C ASP A 241 -20.31 21.96 -7.53
N ASN A 242 -21.22 21.33 -6.77
CA ASN A 242 -21.23 19.91 -6.55
C ASN A 242 -22.01 19.19 -7.66
N ARG A 243 -21.36 18.29 -8.37
CA ARG A 243 -21.99 17.50 -9.43
C ARG A 243 -21.34 16.12 -9.55
N PHE A 244 -22.16 15.09 -9.62
CA PHE A 244 -21.71 13.72 -9.86
C PHE A 244 -21.85 13.36 -11.34
N VAL A 245 -20.79 12.81 -11.92
CA VAL A 245 -20.76 12.34 -13.31
C VAL A 245 -20.50 10.85 -13.31
N PRO A 246 -21.47 10.00 -13.73
CA PRO A 246 -21.22 8.57 -13.87
C PRO A 246 -20.15 8.29 -14.91
N LEU A 247 -19.27 7.33 -14.60
CA LEU A 247 -18.22 6.87 -15.51
C LEU A 247 -18.38 5.38 -15.77
N ALA A 248 -18.10 4.97 -17.00
CA ALA A 248 -18.16 3.57 -17.41
C ALA A 248 -16.98 3.22 -18.32
N ASP A 249 -16.64 1.93 -18.39
CA ASP A 249 -15.67 1.38 -19.31
C ASP A 249 -14.29 2.12 -19.25
N VAL A 250 -13.82 2.63 -20.37
CA VAL A 250 -12.50 3.29 -20.48
C VAL A 250 -12.42 4.54 -19.59
N GLU A 251 -13.50 5.31 -19.48
CA GLU A 251 -13.51 6.52 -18.65
C GLU A 251 -13.37 6.16 -17.16
N ALA A 252 -14.04 5.09 -16.71
CA ALA A 252 -13.92 4.59 -15.34
C ALA A 252 -12.49 4.08 -15.08
N LEU A 253 -11.95 3.29 -15.98
CA LEU A 253 -10.58 2.79 -15.90
C LEU A 253 -9.57 3.95 -15.79
N THR A 254 -9.72 4.96 -16.66
CA THR A 254 -8.84 6.14 -16.68
C THR A 254 -8.91 6.95 -15.37
N ALA A 255 -10.08 7.00 -14.74
CA ALA A 255 -10.25 7.69 -13.46
C ALA A 255 -9.61 6.95 -12.29
N ILE A 256 -9.58 5.62 -12.31
CA ILE A 256 -9.06 4.79 -11.21
C ILE A 256 -7.54 4.59 -11.33
N LEU A 257 -7.05 4.41 -12.55
CA LEU A 257 -5.67 3.99 -12.83
C LEU A 257 -4.59 4.86 -12.14
N PRO A 258 -4.69 6.20 -12.11
CA PRO A 258 -3.66 7.02 -11.46
C PRO A 258 -3.51 6.80 -9.98
N GLY A 259 -4.50 6.23 -9.30
CA GLY A 259 -4.45 5.90 -7.88
C GLY A 259 -3.94 4.48 -7.58
N CYS A 260 -3.63 3.69 -8.60
CA CYS A 260 -3.15 2.34 -8.44
C CYS A 260 -1.63 2.31 -8.30
N SER A 261 -1.13 1.52 -7.33
CA SER A 261 0.31 1.32 -7.17
C SER A 261 0.79 0.22 -8.12
N VAL A 262 1.65 0.59 -9.05
CA VAL A 262 2.28 -0.34 -10.00
C VAL A 262 3.57 0.29 -10.53
N ILE A 263 4.55 -0.55 -10.80
CA ILE A 263 5.73 -0.14 -11.57
C ILE A 263 5.34 -0.19 -13.05
N PRO A 264 5.14 0.96 -13.74
CA PRO A 264 4.53 0.96 -15.07
C PRO A 264 5.32 0.20 -16.12
N SER A 265 6.65 0.18 -15.99
CA SER A 265 7.55 -0.51 -16.92
C SER A 265 7.61 -2.02 -16.72
N ASP A 266 7.01 -2.55 -15.65
CA ASP A 266 6.93 -4.00 -15.42
C ASP A 266 5.69 -4.55 -16.11
N GLY A 267 5.90 -5.28 -17.22
CA GLY A 267 4.80 -5.80 -18.03
C GLY A 267 3.97 -6.87 -17.33
N VAL A 268 4.58 -7.68 -16.46
CA VAL A 268 3.87 -8.73 -15.69
C VAL A 268 2.95 -8.09 -14.66
N LEU A 269 3.47 -7.15 -13.88
CA LEU A 269 2.70 -6.46 -12.84
C LEU A 269 1.60 -5.58 -13.46
N SER A 270 1.90 -4.87 -14.54
CA SER A 270 0.93 -4.02 -15.25
C SER A 270 -0.22 -4.83 -15.82
N ARG A 271 0.06 -5.97 -16.46
CA ARG A 271 -1.01 -6.85 -16.97
C ARG A 271 -1.91 -7.39 -15.86
N ALA A 272 -1.33 -7.74 -14.71
CA ALA A 272 -2.10 -8.17 -13.55
C ALA A 272 -3.02 -7.06 -13.04
N LEU A 273 -2.53 -5.82 -12.96
CA LEU A 273 -3.33 -4.66 -12.61
C LEU A 273 -4.53 -4.48 -13.56
N TYR A 274 -4.29 -4.47 -14.86
CA TYR A 274 -5.36 -4.30 -15.84
C TYR A 274 -6.40 -5.42 -15.79
N ALA A 275 -5.97 -6.66 -15.57
CA ALA A 275 -6.87 -7.79 -15.42
C ALA A 275 -7.81 -7.61 -14.22
N THR A 276 -7.29 -7.19 -13.08
CA THR A 276 -8.08 -6.94 -11.88
C THR A 276 -9.03 -5.75 -12.09
N LEU A 277 -8.55 -4.63 -12.64
CA LEU A 277 -9.40 -3.45 -12.92
C LEU A 277 -10.52 -3.78 -13.89
N SER A 278 -10.25 -4.59 -14.91
CA SER A 278 -11.26 -5.00 -15.89
C SER A 278 -12.39 -5.80 -15.26
N ALA A 279 -12.15 -6.49 -14.15
CA ALA A 279 -13.17 -7.18 -13.38
C ALA A 279 -13.89 -6.25 -12.39
N VAL A 280 -13.19 -5.27 -11.84
CA VAL A 280 -13.77 -4.32 -10.86
C VAL A 280 -14.70 -3.32 -11.50
N VAL A 281 -14.30 -2.71 -12.62
CA VAL A 281 -15.03 -1.61 -13.26
C VAL A 281 -16.49 -1.95 -13.56
N PRO A 282 -16.84 -3.10 -14.17
CA PRO A 282 -18.24 -3.44 -14.42
C PRO A 282 -19.01 -3.87 -13.18
N ALA A 283 -18.32 -4.17 -12.07
CA ALA A 283 -18.94 -4.75 -10.88
C ALA A 283 -19.49 -3.71 -9.90
N VAL A 284 -19.05 -2.46 -9.98
CA VAL A 284 -19.43 -1.40 -9.03
C VAL A 284 -19.64 -0.07 -9.74
N PRO A 285 -20.48 0.83 -9.18
CA PRO A 285 -20.60 2.20 -9.68
C PRO A 285 -19.27 2.94 -9.58
N VAL A 286 -18.92 3.64 -10.65
CA VAL A 286 -17.75 4.52 -10.70
C VAL A 286 -18.22 5.90 -11.15
N GLY A 287 -17.72 6.94 -10.52
CA GLY A 287 -18.06 8.30 -10.88
C GLY A 287 -16.94 9.30 -10.66
N ARG A 288 -17.13 10.47 -11.25
CA ARG A 288 -16.35 11.66 -10.98
C ARG A 288 -17.23 12.62 -10.18
N LEU A 289 -16.73 13.08 -9.05
CA LEU A 289 -17.42 14.11 -8.28
C LEU A 289 -16.68 15.43 -8.44
N LEU A 290 -17.31 16.36 -9.11
CA LEU A 290 -16.93 17.75 -9.11
C LEU A 290 -17.48 18.36 -7.84
N CYS A 291 -16.64 18.90 -6.95
CA CYS A 291 -17.11 19.22 -5.61
C CYS A 291 -16.38 20.37 -4.91
N ARG A 292 -17.12 20.96 -3.99
CA ARG A 292 -16.63 21.80 -2.91
C ARG A 292 -16.40 20.93 -1.67
N PRO A 293 -15.62 21.40 -0.68
CA PRO A 293 -15.36 20.66 0.55
C PRO A 293 -16.49 20.86 1.59
N ASP A 294 -17.73 20.47 1.26
CA ASP A 294 -18.90 20.67 2.12
C ASP A 294 -19.78 19.42 2.24
N ALA A 295 -20.77 19.49 3.13
CA ALA A 295 -21.69 18.39 3.39
C ALA A 295 -22.59 18.07 2.19
N ASP A 296 -22.93 19.06 1.37
CA ASP A 296 -23.73 18.86 0.16
C ASP A 296 -22.97 17.96 -0.83
N ALA A 297 -21.64 18.06 -0.90
CA ALA A 297 -20.82 17.18 -1.72
C ALA A 297 -21.00 15.71 -1.35
N ALA A 298 -21.09 15.38 -0.07
CA ALA A 298 -21.34 14.01 0.39
C ALA A 298 -22.74 13.52 -0.04
N GLN A 299 -23.75 14.36 0.07
CA GLN A 299 -25.11 14.04 -0.37
C GLN A 299 -25.18 13.81 -1.88
N VAL A 300 -24.59 14.69 -2.68
CA VAL A 300 -24.53 14.59 -4.15
C VAL A 300 -23.79 13.30 -4.55
N CYS A 301 -22.69 12.98 -3.87
CA CYS A 301 -21.91 11.77 -4.12
C CYS A 301 -22.73 10.50 -3.86
N ALA A 302 -23.33 10.40 -2.68
CA ALA A 302 -24.12 9.23 -2.30
C ALA A 302 -25.34 9.04 -3.22
N SER A 303 -26.05 10.12 -3.55
CA SER A 303 -27.18 10.09 -4.49
C SER A 303 -26.76 9.66 -5.89
N GLY A 304 -25.62 10.18 -6.36
CA GLY A 304 -25.08 9.80 -7.68
C GLY A 304 -24.73 8.31 -7.77
N LEU A 305 -24.09 7.76 -6.75
CA LEU A 305 -23.75 6.34 -6.69
C LEU A 305 -25.00 5.45 -6.59
N SER A 306 -26.02 5.87 -5.86
CA SER A 306 -27.26 5.10 -5.68
C SER A 306 -28.13 5.04 -6.95
N GLY A 307 -27.97 5.99 -7.85
CA GLY A 307 -28.70 6.04 -9.13
C GLY A 307 -28.11 5.18 -10.23
N LEU A 308 -27.01 4.45 -9.97
CA LEU A 308 -26.29 3.66 -10.97
C LEU A 308 -26.58 2.16 -10.86
#